data_628cb45b368c3634e4e83b33b1f267bb
#
_entry.id   628cb45b368c3634e4e83b33b1f267bb
#
_cell.length_a   1.000
_cell.length_b   1.000
_cell.length_c   1.000
_cell.angle_alpha   90.00
_cell.angle_beta   90.00
_cell.angle_gamma   90.00
#
_symmetry.space_group_name_H-M   'P 1'
#
loop_
_entity.id
_entity.type
_entity.pdbx_description
1 polymer ?
#
loop_
_entity_poly.entity_id
_entity_poly.type
_entity_poly.pdbx_seq_one_letter_code
_entity_poly.pdbx_strand_id
1 'polypeptide(L)'
;MKKLIVFMCVIILSVVTYSQNKLSAGLGYDVALPMGDFLDLAKTGHSWTLFGEYRLNPKYSVQLISGYTIFPANIEDIGYQGQVISFTIKSIPLKGAVKYFFYDEFFALGEVGVNFINLTANFQNAYCDESNESSYYQTKFTAGACIGFAFNLSEQALINITSKYNYVSGGDASIDFSHILLGASLVIHFDI
;
A
#
# COMPACT_ATOMS: atom_id res chain seq x y z
N MET A 1 -14.69 -23.91 -7.58
CA MET A 1 -14.40 -22.49 -7.31
C MET A 1 -15.62 -21.73 -6.76
N LYS A 2 -16.81 -21.74 -7.37
CA LYS A 2 -18.02 -21.03 -6.86
C LYS A 2 -18.40 -21.44 -5.43
N LYS A 3 -18.35 -22.74 -5.08
CA LYS A 3 -18.68 -23.23 -3.74
C LYS A 3 -17.69 -22.76 -2.64
N LEU A 4 -16.41 -22.57 -2.99
CA LEU A 4 -15.39 -22.07 -2.07
C LEU A 4 -15.63 -20.58 -1.77
N ILE A 5 -16.01 -19.80 -2.77
CA ILE A 5 -16.33 -18.36 -2.61
C ILE A 5 -17.55 -18.19 -1.70
N VAL A 6 -18.61 -18.98 -1.93
CA VAL A 6 -19.82 -18.94 -1.07
C VAL A 6 -19.48 -19.36 0.36
N PHE A 7 -18.66 -20.38 0.56
CA PHE A 7 -18.23 -20.83 1.89
C PHE A 7 -17.38 -19.75 2.61
N MET A 8 -16.47 -19.09 1.91
CA MET A 8 -15.73 -17.94 2.45
C MET A 8 -16.66 -16.76 2.79
N CYS A 9 -17.63 -16.44 1.94
CA CYS A 9 -18.62 -15.39 2.23
C CYS A 9 -19.48 -15.72 3.46
N VAL A 10 -19.89 -16.99 3.64
CA VAL A 10 -20.65 -17.43 4.81
C VAL A 10 -19.83 -17.36 6.08
N ILE A 11 -18.53 -17.74 6.03
CA ILE A 11 -17.62 -17.59 7.19
C ILE A 11 -17.45 -16.11 7.54
N ILE A 12 -17.23 -15.23 6.55
CA ILE A 12 -17.10 -13.79 6.77
C ILE A 12 -18.38 -13.22 7.38
N LEU A 13 -19.55 -13.59 6.87
CA LEU A 13 -20.83 -13.14 7.39
C LEU A 13 -21.12 -13.68 8.81
N SER A 14 -20.70 -14.89 9.14
CA SER A 14 -20.93 -15.46 10.48
C SER A 14 -20.05 -14.82 11.57
N VAL A 15 -18.88 -14.28 11.21
CA VAL A 15 -18.01 -13.55 12.14
C VAL A 15 -18.59 -12.18 12.51
N VAL A 16 -19.33 -11.55 11.59
CA VAL A 16 -19.94 -10.22 11.80
C VAL A 16 -21.09 -10.24 12.81
N THR A 17 -21.78 -11.37 12.98
CA THR A 17 -22.97 -11.46 13.84
C THR A 17 -22.69 -11.62 15.34
N TYR A 18 -21.44 -11.82 15.77
CA TYR A 18 -21.10 -12.10 17.18
C TYR A 18 -20.41 -10.97 17.93
N SER A 19 -20.20 -9.81 17.32
CA SER A 19 -19.46 -8.71 17.95
C SER A 19 -20.28 -7.44 18.07
N GLN A 20 -20.60 -7.08 19.26
CA GLN A 20 -20.88 -5.69 19.63
C GLN A 20 -19.60 -4.91 19.42
N ASN A 21 -19.45 -4.32 18.27
CA ASN A 21 -18.39 -3.38 17.89
C ASN A 21 -17.41 -3.85 16.83
N LYS A 22 -17.32 -3.04 15.87
CA LYS A 22 -16.12 -2.29 15.48
C LYS A 22 -15.57 -2.77 14.17
N LEU A 23 -16.43 -2.72 13.17
CA LEU A 23 -15.96 -2.61 11.80
C LEU A 23 -15.62 -1.14 11.55
N SER A 24 -14.46 -0.89 10.96
CA SER A 24 -14.03 0.44 10.54
C SER A 24 -13.52 0.38 9.12
N ALA A 25 -13.63 1.48 8.40
CA ALA A 25 -12.99 1.66 7.11
C ALA A 25 -12.17 2.93 7.14
N GLY A 26 -11.04 2.92 6.44
CA GLY A 26 -10.16 4.06 6.38
C GLY A 26 -9.62 4.32 4.98
N LEU A 27 -9.44 5.62 4.68
CA LEU A 27 -8.79 6.11 3.48
C LEU A 27 -7.58 6.95 3.90
N GLY A 28 -6.42 6.64 3.35
CA GLY A 28 -5.17 7.31 3.66
C GLY A 28 -4.46 7.86 2.43
N TYR A 29 -3.60 8.83 2.70
CA TYR A 29 -2.63 9.36 1.77
C TYR A 29 -1.26 9.38 2.42
N ASP A 30 -0.27 8.84 1.71
CA ASP A 30 1.11 8.75 2.17
C ASP A 30 2.07 9.31 1.11
N VAL A 31 3.13 9.97 1.56
CA VAL A 31 4.31 10.25 0.75
C VAL A 31 5.23 9.03 0.84
N ALA A 32 5.65 8.51 -0.31
CA ALA A 32 6.46 7.31 -0.43
C ALA A 32 7.91 7.67 -0.73
N LEU A 33 8.81 7.36 0.20
CA LEU A 33 10.24 7.65 0.11
C LEU A 33 10.99 6.37 -0.23
N PRO A 34 11.55 6.22 -1.46
CA PRO A 34 12.38 5.07 -1.82
C PRO A 34 13.59 4.93 -0.90
N MET A 35 14.07 3.70 -0.68
CA MET A 35 15.24 3.40 0.15
C MET A 35 16.13 2.34 -0.49
N GLY A 36 17.41 2.32 -0.08
CA GLY A 36 18.41 1.38 -0.61
C GLY A 36 18.58 1.54 -2.12
N ASP A 37 18.76 0.43 -2.83
CA ASP A 37 18.94 0.41 -4.29
C ASP A 37 17.75 0.98 -5.05
N PHE A 38 16.56 1.00 -4.42
CA PHE A 38 15.37 1.60 -5.01
C PHE A 38 15.45 3.13 -5.11
N LEU A 39 16.26 3.79 -4.27
CA LEU A 39 16.48 5.24 -4.31
C LEU A 39 17.14 5.68 -5.62
N ASP A 40 18.01 4.82 -6.18
CA ASP A 40 18.69 5.12 -7.43
C ASP A 40 17.77 5.04 -8.65
N LEU A 41 16.67 4.28 -8.52
CA LEU A 41 15.71 4.01 -9.60
C LEU A 41 14.47 4.91 -9.57
N ALA A 42 14.07 5.39 -8.39
CA ALA A 42 12.79 6.07 -8.22
C ALA A 42 12.91 7.34 -7.38
N LYS A 43 12.16 8.36 -7.76
CA LYS A 43 11.95 9.59 -6.99
C LYS A 43 10.87 9.37 -5.93
N THR A 44 10.72 10.32 -5.01
CA THR A 44 9.61 10.37 -4.06
C THR A 44 8.27 10.15 -4.76
N GLY A 45 7.52 9.18 -4.27
CA GLY A 45 6.22 8.79 -4.80
C GLY A 45 5.06 9.22 -3.91
N HIS A 46 3.86 8.86 -4.34
CA HIS A 46 2.60 9.11 -3.65
C HIS A 46 1.80 7.82 -3.55
N SER A 47 1.15 7.62 -2.41
CA SER A 47 0.36 6.43 -2.13
C SER A 47 -1.01 6.78 -1.58
N TRP A 48 -2.04 6.16 -2.14
CA TRP A 48 -3.39 6.14 -1.61
C TRP A 48 -3.63 4.77 -1.00
N THR A 49 -4.16 4.74 0.21
CA THR A 49 -4.40 3.50 0.96
C THR A 49 -5.88 3.42 1.34
N LEU A 50 -6.51 2.30 1.05
CA LEU A 50 -7.85 1.94 1.50
C LEU A 50 -7.74 0.72 2.39
N PHE A 51 -8.41 0.70 3.54
CA PHE A 51 -8.40 -0.46 4.41
C PHE A 51 -9.73 -0.65 5.14
N GLY A 52 -10.06 -1.92 5.40
CA GLY A 52 -11.06 -2.34 6.36
C GLY A 52 -10.39 -2.84 7.62
N GLU A 53 -10.86 -2.44 8.79
CA GLU A 53 -10.34 -2.83 10.09
C GLU A 53 -11.44 -3.48 10.93
N TYR A 54 -11.13 -4.64 11.50
CA TYR A 54 -11.97 -5.32 12.47
C TYR A 54 -11.27 -5.40 13.83
N ARG A 55 -11.86 -4.80 14.86
CA ARG A 55 -11.30 -4.76 16.20
C ARG A 55 -11.65 -6.03 16.97
N LEU A 56 -10.65 -6.83 17.28
CA LEU A 56 -10.81 -8.08 18.02
C LEU A 56 -11.03 -7.83 19.52
N ASN A 57 -10.29 -6.88 20.07
CA ASN A 57 -10.37 -6.45 21.47
C ASN A 57 -9.80 -5.03 21.62
N PRO A 58 -9.79 -4.41 22.81
CA PRO A 58 -9.25 -3.05 22.96
C PRO A 58 -7.81 -2.86 22.52
N LYS A 59 -7.00 -3.94 22.50
CA LYS A 59 -5.57 -3.87 22.17
C LYS A 59 -5.23 -4.35 20.76
N TYR A 60 -6.09 -5.19 20.12
CA TYR A 60 -5.77 -5.82 18.85
C TYR A 60 -6.86 -5.59 17.81
N SER A 61 -6.44 -5.28 16.61
CA SER A 61 -7.31 -5.32 15.42
C SER A 61 -6.61 -6.00 14.26
N VAL A 62 -7.40 -6.47 13.29
CA VAL A 62 -6.92 -6.99 12.02
C VAL A 62 -7.38 -6.07 10.91
N GLN A 63 -6.54 -5.91 9.89
CA GLN A 63 -6.83 -5.07 8.74
C GLN A 63 -6.65 -5.83 7.44
N LEU A 64 -7.50 -5.53 6.47
CA LEU A 64 -7.30 -5.83 5.06
C LEU A 64 -6.98 -4.51 4.36
N ILE A 65 -5.84 -4.45 3.70
CA ILE A 65 -5.29 -3.22 3.13
C ILE A 65 -5.12 -3.39 1.63
N SER A 66 -5.58 -2.41 0.87
CA SER A 66 -5.26 -2.24 -0.54
C SER A 66 -4.91 -0.77 -0.80
N GLY A 67 -4.45 -0.45 -2.02
CA GLY A 67 -4.07 0.91 -2.32
C GLY A 67 -3.49 1.06 -3.72
N TYR A 68 -2.93 2.23 -3.97
CA TYR A 68 -2.27 2.55 -5.22
C TYR A 68 -1.10 3.48 -4.96
N THR A 69 0.10 3.03 -5.32
CA THR A 69 1.34 3.80 -5.13
C THR A 69 1.97 4.06 -6.49
N ILE A 70 2.43 5.30 -6.71
CA ILE A 70 3.11 5.72 -7.93
C ILE A 70 4.49 6.25 -7.54
N PHE A 71 5.54 5.74 -8.19
CA PHE A 71 6.89 6.27 -8.11
C PHE A 71 7.31 6.74 -9.50
N PRO A 72 7.57 8.06 -9.69
CA PRO A 72 8.27 8.54 -10.86
C PRO A 72 9.70 8.00 -10.87
N ALA A 73 10.23 7.68 -12.04
CA ALA A 73 11.61 7.21 -12.14
C ALA A 73 12.63 8.34 -11.93
N ASN A 74 13.80 7.94 -11.47
CA ASN A 74 14.96 8.84 -11.31
C ASN A 74 15.83 8.87 -12.57
N ILE A 75 15.62 7.93 -13.50
CA ILE A 75 16.46 7.76 -14.68
C ILE A 75 15.80 8.51 -15.84
N GLU A 76 16.39 9.64 -16.20
CA GLU A 76 16.23 10.28 -17.49
C GLU A 76 17.47 9.93 -18.31
N ASP A 77 17.49 8.74 -18.91
CA ASP A 77 18.59 8.37 -19.80
C ASP A 77 18.32 8.99 -21.18
N ILE A 78 19.20 9.88 -21.60
CA ILE A 78 19.24 10.39 -22.96
C ILE A 78 19.94 9.30 -23.79
N GLY A 79 19.15 8.32 -24.22
CA GLY A 79 19.65 7.23 -25.06
C GLY A 79 20.32 7.75 -26.34
N TYR A 80 21.06 6.86 -26.99
CA TYR A 80 21.67 7.11 -28.30
C TYR A 80 20.59 7.69 -29.26
N GLN A 81 20.84 8.87 -29.83
CA GLN A 81 19.96 9.64 -30.73
C GLN A 81 18.88 10.54 -30.06
N GLY A 82 19.07 11.01 -28.81
CA GLY A 82 18.16 12.00 -28.21
C GLY A 82 16.79 11.45 -27.79
N GLN A 83 16.71 10.16 -27.53
CA GLN A 83 15.51 9.55 -26.94
C GLN A 83 15.46 9.82 -25.45
N VAL A 84 14.38 10.42 -24.97
CA VAL A 84 14.09 10.54 -23.53
C VAL A 84 13.31 9.31 -23.12
N ILE A 85 13.87 8.54 -22.19
CA ILE A 85 13.23 7.35 -21.61
C ILE A 85 12.76 7.72 -20.21
N SER A 86 11.46 7.76 -19.98
CA SER A 86 10.89 7.94 -18.65
C SER A 86 10.25 6.66 -18.17
N PHE A 87 10.53 6.27 -16.92
CA PHE A 87 9.92 5.11 -16.29
C PHE A 87 8.95 5.56 -15.21
N THR A 88 7.87 4.83 -15.04
CA THR A 88 6.93 5.00 -13.93
C THR A 88 6.64 3.64 -13.31
N ILE A 89 6.79 3.56 -11.99
CA ILE A 89 6.50 2.35 -11.23
C ILE A 89 5.15 2.55 -10.54
N LYS A 90 4.17 1.75 -10.92
CA LYS A 90 2.83 1.72 -10.32
C LYS A 90 2.68 0.43 -9.52
N SER A 91 2.08 0.51 -8.34
CA SER A 91 2.00 -0.60 -7.41
C SER A 91 0.63 -0.64 -6.75
N ILE A 92 0.02 -1.83 -6.75
CA ILE A 92 -1.26 -2.10 -6.07
C ILE A 92 -1.00 -3.18 -5.02
N PRO A 93 -0.91 -2.85 -3.72
CA PRO A 93 -0.77 -3.82 -2.66
C PRO A 93 -2.11 -4.49 -2.32
N LEU A 94 -2.05 -5.76 -1.89
CA LEU A 94 -3.12 -6.46 -1.20
C LEU A 94 -2.50 -7.16 0.01
N LYS A 95 -2.79 -6.66 1.21
CA LYS A 95 -2.12 -7.06 2.44
C LYS A 95 -3.11 -7.35 3.57
N GLY A 96 -2.76 -8.35 4.40
CA GLY A 96 -3.36 -8.53 5.71
C GLY A 96 -2.44 -7.93 6.77
N ALA A 97 -3.02 -7.34 7.80
CA ALA A 97 -2.24 -6.73 8.88
C ALA A 97 -2.84 -7.02 10.25
N VAL A 98 -1.95 -7.01 11.25
CA VAL A 98 -2.31 -7.02 12.68
C VAL A 98 -1.84 -5.71 13.29
N LYS A 99 -2.75 -5.01 13.96
CA LYS A 99 -2.50 -3.74 14.64
C LYS A 99 -2.59 -3.98 16.15
N TYR A 100 -1.61 -3.47 16.88
CA TYR A 100 -1.50 -3.57 18.34
C TYR A 100 -1.44 -2.18 18.94
N PHE A 101 -2.38 -1.84 19.83
CA PHE A 101 -2.40 -0.61 20.61
C PHE A 101 -1.65 -0.83 21.92
N PHE A 102 -0.50 -0.18 22.09
CA PHE A 102 0.29 -0.25 23.33
C PHE A 102 -0.05 0.88 24.32
N TYR A 103 -0.61 1.97 23.81
CA TYR A 103 -1.35 2.99 24.55
C TYR A 103 -2.63 3.30 23.81
N ASP A 104 -3.58 4.02 24.42
CA ASP A 104 -4.90 4.30 23.85
C ASP A 104 -4.84 4.90 22.45
N GLU A 105 -3.83 5.70 22.16
CA GLU A 105 -3.66 6.45 20.90
C GLU A 105 -2.49 5.93 20.07
N PHE A 106 -1.51 5.23 20.68
CA PHE A 106 -0.34 4.75 19.97
C PHE A 106 -0.46 3.29 19.58
N PHE A 107 -0.08 2.99 18.35
CA PHE A 107 -0.14 1.63 17.83
C PHE A 107 1.08 1.26 17.00
N ALA A 108 1.33 -0.04 16.94
CA ALA A 108 2.20 -0.69 15.98
C ALA A 108 1.36 -1.59 15.07
N LEU A 109 1.79 -1.76 13.82
CA LEU A 109 1.11 -2.62 12.87
C LEU A 109 2.16 -3.42 12.09
N GLY A 110 1.94 -4.73 11.97
CA GLY A 110 2.70 -5.60 11.08
C GLY A 110 1.81 -6.05 9.92
N GLU A 111 2.34 -5.98 8.70
CA GLU A 111 1.59 -6.31 7.49
C GLU A 111 2.36 -7.25 6.58
N VAL A 112 1.63 -8.15 5.90
CA VAL A 112 2.17 -9.07 4.90
C VAL A 112 1.16 -9.26 3.77
N GLY A 113 1.66 -9.52 2.57
CA GLY A 113 0.79 -9.74 1.43
C GLY A 113 1.52 -9.83 0.10
N VAL A 114 0.83 -9.41 -0.94
CA VAL A 114 1.35 -9.35 -2.31
C VAL A 114 1.22 -7.94 -2.85
N ASN A 115 2.10 -7.61 -3.76
CA ASN A 115 2.15 -6.34 -4.45
C ASN A 115 2.14 -6.57 -5.96
N PHE A 116 1.16 -6.02 -6.66
CA PHE A 116 1.06 -6.05 -8.11
C PHE A 116 1.76 -4.81 -8.65
N ILE A 117 2.90 -5.01 -9.28
CA ILE A 117 3.76 -3.93 -9.79
C ILE A 117 3.62 -3.87 -11.30
N ASN A 118 3.39 -2.67 -11.82
CA ASN A 118 3.44 -2.35 -13.23
C ASN A 118 4.57 -1.34 -13.47
N LEU A 119 5.54 -1.76 -14.27
CA LEU A 119 6.64 -0.93 -14.77
C LEU A 119 6.26 -0.42 -16.16
N THR A 120 6.05 0.85 -16.29
CA THR A 120 5.74 1.50 -17.56
C THR A 120 6.96 2.28 -18.04
N ALA A 121 7.49 1.93 -19.23
CA ALA A 121 8.54 2.67 -19.91
C ALA A 121 7.92 3.47 -21.06
N ASN A 122 8.12 4.78 -21.05
CA ASN A 122 7.72 5.67 -22.14
C ASN A 122 8.98 6.08 -22.94
N PHE A 123 9.00 5.74 -24.20
CA PHE A 123 10.05 6.12 -25.15
C PHE A 123 9.56 7.30 -25.97
N GLN A 124 10.16 8.45 -25.82
CA GLN A 124 9.83 9.63 -26.59
C GLN A 124 11.00 9.96 -27.53
N ASN A 125 10.76 9.89 -28.82
CA ASN A 125 11.75 10.29 -29.85
C ASN A 125 11.71 11.81 -30.01
N ALA A 126 12.83 12.50 -29.80
CA ALA A 126 12.90 13.95 -29.98
C ALA A 126 12.68 14.42 -31.43
N TYR A 127 12.69 13.50 -32.40
CA TYR A 127 12.59 13.80 -33.84
C TYR A 127 11.32 13.28 -34.49
N CYS A 128 10.54 12.44 -33.83
CA CYS A 128 9.27 11.89 -34.35
C CYS A 128 8.25 11.88 -33.21
N ASP A 129 7.04 12.27 -33.52
CA ASP A 129 5.92 12.33 -32.56
C ASP A 129 5.35 10.93 -32.20
N GLU A 130 6.19 9.89 -32.31
CA GLU A 130 5.83 8.51 -31.96
C GLU A 130 6.27 8.21 -30.52
N SER A 131 5.29 8.04 -29.64
CA SER A 131 5.49 7.52 -28.28
C SER A 131 5.17 6.03 -28.27
N ASN A 132 6.15 5.19 -27.92
CA ASN A 132 5.95 3.77 -27.66
C ASN A 132 5.92 3.53 -26.15
N GLU A 133 4.83 2.94 -25.65
CA GLU A 133 4.67 2.53 -24.26
C GLU A 133 4.86 1.02 -24.13
N SER A 134 5.77 0.60 -23.25
CA SER A 134 5.96 -0.80 -22.90
C SER A 134 5.64 -0.99 -21.41
N SER A 135 4.76 -1.94 -21.09
CA SER A 135 4.34 -2.23 -19.73
C SER A 135 4.72 -3.66 -19.34
N TYR A 136 5.31 -3.80 -18.16
CA TYR A 136 5.69 -5.08 -17.59
C TYR A 136 5.05 -5.27 -16.21
N TYR A 137 4.33 -6.39 -16.02
CA TYR A 137 3.59 -6.70 -14.81
C TYR A 137 4.29 -7.77 -13.99
N GLN A 138 4.41 -7.55 -12.70
CA GLN A 138 4.96 -8.52 -11.74
C GLN A 138 4.10 -8.59 -10.48
N THR A 139 4.04 -9.79 -9.89
CA THR A 139 3.48 -9.99 -8.55
C THR A 139 4.61 -10.32 -7.60
N LYS A 140 4.77 -9.55 -6.54
CA LYS A 140 5.86 -9.67 -5.56
C LYS A 140 5.31 -9.84 -4.15
N PHE A 141 6.03 -10.60 -3.32
CA PHE A 141 5.75 -10.66 -1.89
C PHE A 141 6.10 -9.32 -1.24
N THR A 142 5.28 -8.90 -0.27
CA THR A 142 5.51 -7.68 0.49
C THR A 142 5.30 -7.92 1.98
N ALA A 143 6.14 -7.29 2.79
CA ALA A 143 6.01 -7.24 4.23
C ALA A 143 6.29 -5.82 4.73
N GLY A 144 5.70 -5.43 5.85
CA GLY A 144 5.92 -4.10 6.38
C GLY A 144 5.66 -4.02 7.87
N ALA A 145 6.20 -2.96 8.45
CA ALA A 145 5.95 -2.56 9.83
C ALA A 145 5.58 -1.08 9.88
N CYS A 146 4.68 -0.74 10.77
CA CYS A 146 4.18 0.62 10.94
C CYS A 146 4.12 0.96 12.43
N ILE A 147 4.43 2.21 12.73
CA ILE A 147 4.07 2.86 14.00
C ILE A 147 3.14 4.02 13.68
N GLY A 148 2.18 4.27 14.56
CA GLY A 148 1.22 5.34 14.33
C GLY A 148 0.60 5.88 15.60
N PHE A 149 -0.02 7.02 15.43
CA PHE A 149 -0.79 7.72 16.44
C PHE A 149 -2.21 7.96 15.93
N ALA A 150 -3.22 7.62 16.74
CA ALA A 150 -4.64 7.77 16.43
C ALA A 150 -5.20 9.00 17.17
N PHE A 151 -5.67 9.98 16.43
CA PHE A 151 -6.29 11.19 16.97
C PHE A 151 -7.80 11.13 16.76
N ASN A 152 -8.58 11.06 17.84
CA ASN A 152 -10.03 11.00 17.80
C ASN A 152 -10.60 12.37 17.42
N LEU A 153 -11.35 12.44 16.33
CA LEU A 153 -12.11 13.62 15.91
C LEU A 153 -13.51 13.63 16.51
N SER A 154 -14.13 12.45 16.60
CA SER A 154 -15.44 12.22 17.18
C SER A 154 -15.56 10.76 17.66
N GLU A 155 -16.71 10.37 18.19
CA GLU A 155 -16.98 8.98 18.57
C GLU A 155 -16.91 8.02 17.37
N GLN A 156 -17.20 8.51 16.17
CA GLN A 156 -17.25 7.69 14.94
C GLN A 156 -16.09 7.93 13.98
N ALA A 157 -15.25 8.93 14.21
CA ALA A 157 -14.17 9.27 13.27
C ALA A 157 -12.86 9.58 13.98
N LEU A 158 -11.76 9.07 13.42
CA LEU A 158 -10.40 9.39 13.89
C LEU A 158 -9.44 9.60 12.71
N ILE A 159 -8.35 10.27 12.97
CA ILE A 159 -7.22 10.39 12.05
C ILE A 159 -6.06 9.57 12.60
N ASN A 160 -5.49 8.67 11.78
CA ASN A 160 -4.20 8.06 12.05
C ASN A 160 -3.10 8.85 11.35
N ILE A 161 -2.02 9.13 12.08
CA ILE A 161 -0.75 9.59 11.52
C ILE A 161 0.21 8.41 11.59
N THR A 162 0.85 8.05 10.49
CA THR A 162 1.60 6.81 10.36
C THR A 162 2.97 7.01 9.73
N SER A 163 3.93 6.23 10.21
CA SER A 163 5.20 5.97 9.55
C SER A 163 5.32 4.46 9.33
N LYS A 164 5.44 4.04 8.06
CA LYS A 164 5.47 2.63 7.65
C LYS A 164 6.74 2.34 6.88
N TYR A 165 7.40 1.24 7.19
CA TYR A 165 8.44 0.67 6.35
C TYR A 165 7.87 -0.49 5.56
N ASN A 166 8.02 -0.47 4.25
CA ASN A 166 7.60 -1.54 3.35
C ASN A 166 8.81 -2.14 2.64
N TYR A 167 8.86 -3.47 2.69
CA TYR A 167 9.76 -4.29 1.93
C TYR A 167 8.96 -5.02 0.84
N VAL A 168 9.42 -4.95 -0.39
CA VAL A 168 8.87 -5.68 -1.53
C VAL A 168 10.00 -6.47 -2.17
N SER A 169 9.88 -7.80 -2.14
CA SER A 169 10.94 -8.71 -2.62
C SER A 169 11.24 -8.49 -4.10
N GLY A 170 12.51 -8.35 -4.45
CA GLY A 170 12.99 -8.24 -5.84
C GLY A 170 12.80 -9.53 -6.66
N GLY A 171 12.75 -10.69 -6.02
CA GLY A 171 12.77 -11.99 -6.69
C GLY A 171 14.07 -12.21 -7.47
N ASP A 172 13.99 -12.95 -8.57
CA ASP A 172 15.17 -13.29 -9.40
C ASP A 172 15.82 -12.05 -10.07
N ALA A 173 15.17 -10.90 -10.07
CA ALA A 173 15.67 -9.66 -10.69
C ALA A 173 16.53 -8.80 -9.75
N SER A 174 16.91 -9.29 -8.57
CA SER A 174 17.91 -8.75 -7.63
C SER A 174 17.68 -7.34 -7.05
N ILE A 175 16.62 -6.61 -7.37
CA ILE A 175 16.34 -5.30 -6.81
C ILE A 175 15.15 -5.37 -5.87
N ASP A 176 15.38 -5.08 -4.59
CA ASP A 176 14.32 -4.96 -3.60
C ASP A 176 13.74 -3.55 -3.62
N PHE A 177 12.40 -3.45 -3.63
CA PHE A 177 11.70 -2.17 -3.64
C PHE A 177 11.33 -1.75 -2.21
N SER A 178 12.34 -1.37 -1.43
CA SER A 178 12.11 -0.90 -0.06
C SER A 178 11.77 0.59 -0.03
N HIS A 179 10.78 0.98 0.77
CA HIS A 179 10.39 2.37 0.90
C HIS A 179 9.73 2.68 2.25
N ILE A 180 9.81 3.93 2.68
CA ILE A 180 9.07 4.45 3.83
C ILE A 180 7.85 5.20 3.32
N LEU A 181 6.70 4.98 3.95
CA LEU A 181 5.46 5.73 3.77
C LEU A 181 5.22 6.61 4.99
N LEU A 182 5.09 7.90 4.78
CA LEU A 182 4.73 8.88 5.81
C LEU A 182 3.39 9.50 5.43
N GLY A 183 2.38 9.37 6.27
CA GLY A 183 1.08 9.86 5.89
C GLY A 183 0.04 9.89 6.98
N ALA A 184 -1.18 10.19 6.55
CA ALA A 184 -2.35 10.23 7.40
C ALA A 184 -3.53 9.50 6.76
N SER A 185 -4.40 8.95 7.59
CA SER A 185 -5.64 8.33 7.14
C SER A 185 -6.82 8.74 8.01
N LEU A 186 -7.95 8.99 7.37
CA LEU A 186 -9.25 9.14 8.01
C LEU A 186 -9.87 7.76 8.17
N VAL A 187 -10.34 7.46 9.38
CA VAL A 187 -10.98 6.20 9.72
C VAL A 187 -12.38 6.48 10.25
N ILE A 188 -13.36 5.74 9.76
CA ILE A 188 -14.75 5.82 10.20
C ILE A 188 -15.14 4.49 10.85
N HIS A 189 -15.68 4.57 12.06
CA HIS A 189 -16.21 3.44 12.81
C HIS A 189 -17.69 3.26 12.50
N PHE A 190 -18.08 2.01 12.28
CA PHE A 190 -19.46 1.63 12.08
C PHE A 190 -19.95 0.90 13.33
N ASP A 191 -20.98 1.43 13.97
CA ASP A 191 -21.72 0.76 15.04
C ASP A 191 -22.67 -0.24 14.37
N ILE A 192 -22.35 -1.54 14.47
CA ILE A 192 -23.16 -2.63 13.94
C ILE A 192 -23.73 -3.44 15.11
#